data_b08d27c933455bfec1b1d51756097e61
#
_entry.id   b08d27c933455bfec1b1d51756097e61
#
_cell.length_a   1.000
_cell.length_b   1.000
_cell.length_c   1.000
_cell.angle_alpha   90.00
_cell.angle_beta   90.00
_cell.angle_gamma   90.00
#
_symmetry.space_group_name_H-M   'P 1'
#
loop_
_entity.id
_entity.type
_entity.pdbx_description
1 polymer ?
#
loop_
_entity_poly.entity_id
_entity_poly.type
_entity_poly.pdbx_seq_one_letter_code
_entity_poly.pdbx_strand_id
1 'polypeptide(L)'
;MLPRVNPSETIAWQKLTSHFLEMQATHMRELFAEDPDRFQKFHQSFESLLVDYSKNIITEETLQLLIELANECQLSEAIEAQFRGDKINETEHRSVLHTALRHRSQTERNVDGRNVMPEVANVLAQMKSFSDRLLSGAWKGYTGKPITDIVNIGIGGSDLGPLMVIEALKPYHQNIRPHFVSNVDGTHLAETVKGLHPETTLFIVASKTFTTQETMTNAESAKRWFLQHSNNKGEVSKHFVAVSTNTQAVTSFGIAPENMFVFWDWVGG
;
A
#
# COMPACT_ATOMS: atom_id res chain seq x y z
N MET A 1 21.58 -8.56 6.20
CA MET A 1 21.97 -8.24 4.80
C MET A 1 21.43 -9.36 3.93
N LEU A 2 20.87 -9.05 2.79
CA LEU A 2 20.41 -10.08 1.86
C LEU A 2 21.60 -10.86 1.26
N PRO A 3 21.41 -12.13 0.90
CA PRO A 3 22.41 -12.87 0.13
C PRO A 3 22.69 -12.15 -1.21
N ARG A 4 23.96 -11.95 -1.53
CA ARG A 4 24.37 -11.28 -2.78
C ARG A 4 24.64 -12.33 -3.87
N VAL A 5 23.59 -13.03 -4.27
CA VAL A 5 23.65 -13.99 -5.37
C VAL A 5 23.09 -13.32 -6.62
N ASN A 6 23.87 -13.28 -7.70
CA ASN A 6 23.35 -12.88 -9.00
C ASN A 6 22.58 -14.07 -9.59
N PRO A 7 21.25 -13.99 -9.74
CA PRO A 7 20.46 -15.12 -10.24
C PRO A 7 20.94 -15.66 -11.58
N SER A 8 21.40 -14.78 -12.49
CA SER A 8 21.83 -15.17 -13.84
C SER A 8 23.17 -15.97 -13.87
N GLU A 9 23.90 -16.01 -12.76
CA GLU A 9 25.14 -16.76 -12.62
C GLU A 9 24.97 -18.14 -11.98
N THR A 10 23.73 -18.45 -11.53
CA THR A 10 23.40 -19.73 -10.87
C THR A 10 23.30 -20.88 -11.87
N ILE A 11 23.50 -22.10 -11.40
CA ILE A 11 23.33 -23.31 -12.21
C ILE A 11 21.86 -23.49 -12.60
N ALA A 12 20.93 -23.20 -11.70
CA ALA A 12 19.49 -23.26 -11.97
C ALA A 12 19.07 -22.30 -13.08
N TRP A 13 19.65 -21.09 -13.16
CA TRP A 13 19.39 -20.17 -14.25
C TRP A 13 19.85 -20.70 -15.61
N GLN A 14 21.04 -21.34 -15.65
CA GLN A 14 21.55 -21.93 -16.87
C GLN A 14 20.67 -23.08 -17.36
N LYS A 15 20.20 -23.93 -16.43
CA LYS A 15 19.23 -25.00 -16.73
C LYS A 15 17.90 -24.42 -17.24
N LEU A 16 17.37 -23.38 -16.57
CA LEU A 16 16.16 -22.69 -17.01
C LEU A 16 16.30 -22.08 -18.40
N THR A 17 17.47 -21.53 -18.73
CA THR A 17 17.75 -21.01 -20.06
C THR A 17 17.70 -22.11 -21.13
N SER A 18 18.27 -23.28 -20.84
CA SER A 18 18.20 -24.44 -21.75
C SER A 18 16.76 -24.95 -21.88
N HIS A 19 16.06 -25.10 -20.76
CA HIS A 19 14.66 -25.54 -20.72
C HIS A 19 13.73 -24.56 -21.46
N PHE A 20 13.99 -23.24 -21.40
CA PHE A 20 13.25 -22.25 -22.18
C PHE A 20 13.35 -22.51 -23.69
N LEU A 21 14.53 -22.86 -24.21
CA LEU A 21 14.71 -23.16 -25.64
C LEU A 21 13.86 -24.36 -26.09
N GLU A 22 13.61 -25.32 -25.20
CA GLU A 22 12.74 -26.45 -25.47
C GLU A 22 11.27 -26.07 -25.40
N MET A 23 10.91 -25.23 -24.44
CA MET A 23 9.51 -24.83 -24.16
C MET A 23 8.96 -23.69 -25.02
N GLN A 24 9.83 -22.88 -25.65
CA GLN A 24 9.43 -21.63 -26.32
C GLN A 24 8.40 -21.78 -27.43
N ALA A 25 8.33 -22.96 -28.07
CA ALA A 25 7.35 -23.26 -29.11
C ALA A 25 6.07 -23.95 -28.58
N THR A 26 6.03 -24.28 -27.28
CA THR A 26 4.93 -25.04 -26.68
C THR A 26 3.67 -24.18 -26.57
N HIS A 27 2.54 -24.72 -27.02
CA HIS A 27 1.26 -24.03 -26.89
C HIS A 27 0.48 -24.55 -25.68
N MET A 28 -0.20 -23.64 -24.95
CA MET A 28 -1.01 -23.97 -23.77
C MET A 28 -2.03 -25.10 -24.01
N ARG A 29 -2.64 -25.18 -25.20
CA ARG A 29 -3.60 -26.24 -25.56
C ARG A 29 -2.95 -27.61 -25.58
N GLU A 30 -1.70 -27.70 -26.02
CA GLU A 30 -0.94 -28.96 -26.05
C GLU A 30 -0.70 -29.45 -24.62
N LEU A 31 -0.25 -28.57 -23.74
CA LEU A 31 -0.05 -28.88 -22.34
C LEU A 31 -1.30 -29.43 -21.64
N PHE A 32 -2.48 -28.91 -21.97
CA PHE A 32 -3.75 -29.43 -21.43
C PHE A 32 -4.23 -30.70 -22.13
N ALA A 33 -3.89 -30.90 -23.40
CA ALA A 33 -4.22 -32.12 -24.13
C ALA A 33 -3.36 -33.31 -23.64
N GLU A 34 -2.09 -33.06 -23.33
CA GLU A 34 -1.16 -34.06 -22.85
C GLU A 34 -1.35 -34.40 -21.36
N ASP A 35 -1.78 -33.43 -20.55
CA ASP A 35 -1.98 -33.58 -19.11
C ASP A 35 -3.37 -33.05 -18.68
N PRO A 36 -4.42 -33.90 -18.71
CA PRO A 36 -5.76 -33.52 -18.26
C PRO A 36 -5.82 -33.13 -16.77
N ASP A 37 -4.92 -33.63 -15.95
CA ASP A 37 -4.85 -33.36 -14.51
C ASP A 37 -4.01 -32.12 -14.18
N ARG A 38 -3.70 -31.33 -15.16
CA ARG A 38 -2.82 -30.15 -15.04
C ARG A 38 -3.25 -29.18 -13.93
N PHE A 39 -4.55 -28.95 -13.77
CA PHE A 39 -5.06 -28.13 -12.68
C PHE A 39 -4.68 -28.71 -11.31
N GLN A 40 -4.77 -30.05 -11.15
CA GLN A 40 -4.44 -30.72 -9.88
C GLN A 40 -2.95 -30.55 -9.50
N LYS A 41 -2.08 -30.47 -10.49
CA LYS A 41 -0.62 -30.33 -10.31
C LYS A 41 -0.18 -28.88 -10.11
N PHE A 42 -0.87 -27.92 -10.75
CA PHE A 42 -0.44 -26.52 -10.82
C PHE A 42 -1.47 -25.59 -10.15
N HIS A 43 -1.91 -25.93 -8.95
CA HIS A 43 -2.61 -25.04 -8.05
C HIS A 43 -2.06 -25.15 -6.64
N GLN A 44 -2.29 -24.15 -5.85
CA GLN A 44 -2.00 -24.15 -4.41
C GLN A 44 -3.18 -23.54 -3.67
N SER A 45 -3.62 -24.22 -2.60
CA SER A 45 -4.67 -23.71 -1.72
C SER A 45 -4.10 -23.31 -0.37
N PHE A 46 -4.53 -22.16 0.14
CA PHE A 46 -4.22 -21.71 1.49
C PHE A 46 -5.52 -21.15 2.10
N GLU A 47 -6.08 -21.84 3.06
CA GLU A 47 -7.40 -21.52 3.62
C GLU A 47 -8.47 -21.35 2.53
N SER A 48 -9.05 -20.14 2.40
CA SER A 48 -10.03 -19.80 1.36
C SER A 48 -9.42 -19.25 0.06
N LEU A 49 -8.10 -19.12 0.00
CA LEU A 49 -7.39 -18.63 -1.18
C LEU A 49 -6.96 -19.80 -2.06
N LEU A 50 -7.37 -19.79 -3.31
CA LEU A 50 -6.89 -20.69 -4.36
C LEU A 50 -6.03 -19.90 -5.36
N VAL A 51 -4.80 -20.34 -5.56
CA VAL A 51 -3.91 -19.83 -6.61
C VAL A 51 -3.79 -20.88 -7.69
N ASP A 52 -4.44 -20.65 -8.82
CA ASP A 52 -4.37 -21.51 -10.01
C ASP A 52 -3.33 -20.94 -11.00
N TYR A 53 -2.23 -21.66 -11.18
CA TYR A 53 -1.19 -21.33 -12.16
C TYR A 53 -1.08 -22.40 -13.28
N SER A 54 -2.09 -23.24 -13.44
CA SER A 54 -2.14 -24.27 -14.50
C SER A 54 -2.11 -23.68 -15.90
N LYS A 55 -2.52 -22.41 -16.05
CA LYS A 55 -2.55 -21.68 -17.33
C LYS A 55 -1.24 -20.90 -17.63
N ASN A 56 -0.18 -21.15 -16.89
CA ASN A 56 1.15 -20.72 -17.29
C ASN A 56 1.78 -21.76 -18.21
N ILE A 57 2.68 -21.37 -19.11
CA ILE A 57 3.43 -22.29 -19.99
C ILE A 57 4.61 -22.87 -19.17
N ILE A 58 4.29 -23.83 -18.30
CA ILE A 58 5.24 -24.49 -17.40
C ILE A 58 4.95 -25.99 -17.37
N THR A 59 5.96 -26.77 -17.03
CA THR A 59 5.89 -28.20 -16.72
C THR A 59 6.32 -28.44 -15.26
N GLU A 60 6.25 -29.67 -14.79
CA GLU A 60 6.80 -30.05 -13.47
C GLU A 60 8.31 -29.76 -13.41
N GLU A 61 9.03 -29.98 -14.52
CA GLU A 61 10.45 -29.65 -14.62
C GLU A 61 10.69 -28.13 -14.49
N THR A 62 9.87 -27.31 -15.17
CA THR A 62 9.94 -25.84 -15.01
C THR A 62 9.78 -25.43 -13.55
N LEU A 63 8.79 -26.00 -12.85
CA LEU A 63 8.56 -25.70 -11.45
C LEU A 63 9.75 -26.12 -10.56
N GLN A 64 10.30 -27.32 -10.80
CA GLN A 64 11.47 -27.79 -10.08
C GLN A 64 12.67 -26.86 -10.27
N LEU A 65 12.96 -26.46 -11.50
CA LEU A 65 14.06 -25.53 -11.82
C LEU A 65 13.86 -24.14 -11.19
N LEU A 66 12.63 -23.64 -11.12
CA LEU A 66 12.32 -22.39 -10.44
C LEU A 66 12.54 -22.49 -8.92
N ILE A 67 12.21 -23.64 -8.31
CA ILE A 67 12.49 -23.90 -6.89
C ILE A 67 14.01 -24.02 -6.65
N GLU A 68 14.75 -24.71 -7.54
CA GLU A 68 16.21 -24.76 -7.49
C GLU A 68 16.81 -23.34 -7.52
N LEU A 69 16.33 -22.48 -8.42
CA LEU A 69 16.77 -21.09 -8.50
C LEU A 69 16.50 -20.32 -7.21
N ALA A 70 15.30 -20.46 -6.64
CA ALA A 70 14.95 -19.83 -5.37
C ALA A 70 15.89 -20.27 -4.24
N ASN A 71 16.24 -21.55 -4.18
CA ASN A 71 17.16 -22.10 -3.20
C ASN A 71 18.60 -21.61 -3.40
N GLU A 72 19.11 -21.61 -4.65
CA GLU A 72 20.43 -21.07 -4.95
C GLU A 72 20.53 -19.57 -4.62
N CYS A 73 19.43 -18.82 -4.81
CA CYS A 73 19.33 -17.40 -4.42
C CYS A 73 19.06 -17.19 -2.92
N GLN A 74 18.97 -18.24 -2.12
CA GLN A 74 18.74 -18.19 -0.68
C GLN A 74 17.47 -17.38 -0.32
N LEU A 75 16.37 -17.64 -1.04
CA LEU A 75 15.11 -16.89 -0.85
C LEU A 75 14.52 -17.09 0.55
N SER A 76 14.66 -18.29 1.14
CA SER A 76 14.15 -18.56 2.50
C SER A 76 14.83 -17.68 3.54
N GLU A 77 16.14 -17.54 3.46
CA GLU A 77 16.94 -16.68 4.36
C GLU A 77 16.59 -15.20 4.18
N ALA A 78 16.31 -14.77 2.94
CA ALA A 78 15.87 -13.41 2.65
C ALA A 78 14.49 -13.12 3.27
N ILE A 79 13.55 -14.07 3.19
CA ILE A 79 12.23 -13.97 3.82
C ILE A 79 12.37 -13.88 5.34
N GLU A 80 13.18 -14.76 5.95
CA GLU A 80 13.42 -14.71 7.40
C GLU A 80 14.06 -13.39 7.83
N ALA A 81 15.04 -12.87 7.08
CA ALA A 81 15.67 -11.57 7.34
C ALA A 81 14.64 -10.42 7.32
N GLN A 82 13.69 -10.45 6.38
CA GLN A 82 12.60 -9.48 6.34
C GLN A 82 11.75 -9.54 7.61
N PHE A 83 11.32 -10.74 8.01
CA PHE A 83 10.46 -10.92 9.20
C PHE A 83 11.17 -10.63 10.52
N ARG A 84 12.51 -10.76 10.59
CA ARG A 84 13.32 -10.35 11.74
C ARG A 84 13.49 -8.84 11.84
N GLY A 85 13.24 -8.07 10.77
CA GLY A 85 13.47 -6.65 10.71
C GLY A 85 14.91 -6.28 10.38
N ASP A 86 15.66 -7.18 9.73
CA ASP A 86 17.01 -6.89 9.24
C ASP A 86 16.97 -5.76 8.19
N LYS A 87 18.06 -4.99 8.07
CA LYS A 87 18.18 -3.90 7.08
C LYS A 87 18.41 -4.44 5.68
N ILE A 88 17.36 -5.03 5.09
CA ILE A 88 17.42 -5.67 3.77
C ILE A 88 17.27 -4.68 2.60
N ASN A 89 16.78 -3.47 2.84
CA ASN A 89 16.86 -2.39 1.85
C ASN A 89 18.26 -1.77 1.92
N GLU A 90 19.17 -2.28 1.11
CA GLU A 90 20.58 -1.89 1.14
C GLU A 90 20.82 -0.49 0.56
N THR A 91 19.96 -0.03 -0.35
CA THR A 91 20.09 1.30 -0.98
C THR A 91 19.72 2.43 -0.03
N GLU A 92 18.80 2.19 0.89
CA GLU A 92 18.33 3.18 1.87
C GLU A 92 18.76 2.81 3.31
N HIS A 93 19.49 1.71 3.49
CA HIS A 93 20.04 1.21 4.77
C HIS A 93 19.00 1.02 5.87
N ARG A 94 17.80 0.52 5.50
CA ARG A 94 16.68 0.34 6.43
C ARG A 94 16.03 -1.03 6.35
N SER A 95 15.28 -1.37 7.39
CA SER A 95 14.41 -2.54 7.42
C SER A 95 13.22 -2.38 6.47
N VAL A 96 12.60 -3.51 6.08
CA VAL A 96 11.37 -3.57 5.28
C VAL A 96 10.37 -4.42 6.05
N LEU A 97 9.86 -3.88 7.16
CA LEU A 97 9.05 -4.63 8.13
C LEU A 97 7.55 -4.25 8.05
N HIS A 98 7.03 -4.00 6.84
CA HIS A 98 5.60 -3.72 6.64
C HIS A 98 4.69 -4.83 7.16
N THR A 99 5.20 -6.04 7.36
CA THR A 99 4.50 -7.17 7.97
C THR A 99 4.09 -6.90 9.42
N ALA A 100 4.82 -6.03 10.16
CA ALA A 100 4.46 -5.63 11.51
C ALA A 100 3.11 -4.89 11.56
N LEU A 101 2.74 -4.14 10.52
CA LEU A 101 1.46 -3.42 10.46
C LEU A 101 0.25 -4.37 10.41
N ARG A 102 0.45 -5.61 9.98
CA ARG A 102 -0.60 -6.64 9.85
C ARG A 102 -0.52 -7.70 10.94
N HIS A 103 0.47 -7.56 11.84
CA HIS A 103 0.70 -8.52 12.90
C HIS A 103 -0.32 -8.33 14.02
N ARG A 104 -1.17 -9.35 14.24
CA ARG A 104 -2.28 -9.27 15.21
C ARG A 104 -1.93 -9.86 16.58
N SER A 105 -0.79 -10.54 16.71
CA SER A 105 -0.34 -11.08 17.99
C SER A 105 0.42 -10.02 18.80
N GLN A 106 0.58 -10.29 20.11
CA GLN A 106 1.36 -9.45 21.01
C GLN A 106 2.89 -9.69 20.89
N THR A 107 3.32 -10.53 19.93
CA THR A 107 4.73 -10.87 19.75
C THR A 107 5.51 -9.65 19.31
N GLU A 108 6.64 -9.41 19.92
CA GLU A 108 7.55 -8.32 19.58
C GLU A 108 8.02 -8.39 18.13
N ARG A 109 8.14 -7.22 17.52
CA ARG A 109 8.83 -7.01 16.25
C ARG A 109 9.85 -5.92 16.45
N ASN A 110 11.11 -6.23 16.17
CA ASN A 110 12.20 -5.34 16.50
C ASN A 110 12.82 -4.71 15.25
N VAL A 111 13.10 -3.41 15.33
CA VAL A 111 13.92 -2.65 14.38
C VAL A 111 15.01 -1.97 15.19
N ASP A 112 16.27 -2.20 14.84
CA ASP A 112 17.42 -1.69 15.58
C ASP A 112 17.36 -1.96 17.11
N GLY A 113 16.86 -3.16 17.48
CA GLY A 113 16.73 -3.58 18.88
C GLY A 113 15.53 -3.00 19.64
N ARG A 114 14.71 -2.17 18.99
CA ARG A 114 13.51 -1.55 19.59
C ARG A 114 12.24 -2.25 19.12
N ASN A 115 11.39 -2.65 20.06
CA ASN A 115 10.07 -3.18 19.73
C ASN A 115 9.16 -2.08 19.16
N VAL A 116 8.71 -2.25 17.89
CA VAL A 116 7.88 -1.28 17.19
C VAL A 116 6.38 -1.50 17.39
N MET A 117 5.96 -2.63 17.95
CA MET A 117 4.54 -2.97 18.07
C MET A 117 3.71 -2.00 18.92
N PRO A 118 4.22 -1.43 20.03
CA PRO A 118 3.47 -0.43 20.79
C PRO A 118 3.13 0.83 19.98
N GLU A 119 4.06 1.29 19.12
CA GLU A 119 3.82 2.44 18.26
C GLU A 119 2.78 2.12 17.19
N VAL A 120 2.85 0.95 16.57
CA VAL A 120 1.84 0.46 15.62
C VAL A 120 0.45 0.42 16.26
N ALA A 121 0.34 -0.15 17.48
CA ALA A 121 -0.93 -0.23 18.20
C ALA A 121 -1.51 1.16 18.51
N ASN A 122 -0.68 2.12 18.90
CA ASN A 122 -1.09 3.49 19.16
C ASN A 122 -1.67 4.18 17.91
N VAL A 123 -1.01 4.05 16.76
CA VAL A 123 -1.50 4.64 15.51
C VAL A 123 -2.78 3.96 15.04
N LEU A 124 -2.91 2.64 15.18
CA LEU A 124 -4.15 1.93 14.87
C LEU A 124 -5.31 2.38 15.78
N ALA A 125 -5.06 2.60 17.06
CA ALA A 125 -6.05 3.15 18.00
C ALA A 125 -6.46 4.58 17.61
N GLN A 126 -5.51 5.43 17.21
CA GLN A 126 -5.78 6.77 16.70
C GLN A 126 -6.66 6.71 15.43
N MET A 127 -6.32 5.84 14.46
CA MET A 127 -7.11 5.64 13.25
C MET A 127 -8.54 5.18 13.58
N LYS A 128 -8.68 4.24 14.51
CA LYS A 128 -10.00 3.77 14.96
C LYS A 128 -10.81 4.91 15.54
N SER A 129 -10.26 5.66 16.48
CA SER A 129 -10.92 6.80 17.12
C SER A 129 -11.36 7.87 16.11
N PHE A 130 -10.49 8.16 15.14
CA PHE A 130 -10.79 9.10 14.04
C PHE A 130 -11.95 8.60 13.18
N SER A 131 -11.90 7.33 12.76
CA SER A 131 -12.95 6.71 11.94
C SER A 131 -14.30 6.68 12.69
N ASP A 132 -14.31 6.32 13.97
CA ASP A 132 -15.52 6.32 14.79
C ASP A 132 -16.15 7.73 14.88
N ARG A 133 -15.32 8.77 15.03
CA ARG A 133 -15.78 10.18 15.04
C ARG A 133 -16.36 10.63 13.69
N LEU A 134 -15.78 10.18 12.57
CA LEU A 134 -16.31 10.47 11.24
C LEU A 134 -17.65 9.76 11.01
N LEU A 135 -17.71 8.46 11.26
CA LEU A 135 -18.90 7.63 11.02
C LEU A 135 -20.08 8.04 11.91
N SER A 136 -19.82 8.40 13.17
CA SER A 136 -20.86 8.93 14.08
C SER A 136 -21.29 10.37 13.77
N GLY A 137 -20.59 11.06 12.87
CA GLY A 137 -20.80 12.48 12.60
C GLY A 137 -20.33 13.39 13.74
N ALA A 138 -19.54 12.89 14.70
CA ALA A 138 -18.94 13.70 15.76
C ALA A 138 -17.80 14.60 15.24
N TRP A 139 -17.11 14.18 14.17
CA TRP A 139 -16.20 15.09 13.45
C TRP A 139 -16.99 16.07 12.61
N LYS A 140 -16.76 17.34 12.84
CA LYS A 140 -17.49 18.44 12.20
C LYS A 140 -16.57 19.27 11.30
N GLY A 141 -17.06 19.64 10.14
CA GLY A 141 -16.47 20.69 9.30
C GLY A 141 -16.58 22.08 9.93
N TYR A 142 -16.03 23.08 9.26
CA TYR A 142 -15.97 24.45 9.78
C TYR A 142 -17.34 25.11 10.04
N THR A 143 -18.40 24.65 9.40
CA THR A 143 -19.77 25.10 9.62
C THR A 143 -20.52 24.33 10.70
N GLY A 144 -19.89 23.32 11.32
CA GLY A 144 -20.52 22.43 12.30
C GLY A 144 -21.30 21.27 11.67
N LYS A 145 -21.31 21.11 10.35
CA LYS A 145 -21.91 19.97 9.64
C LYS A 145 -21.00 18.73 9.70
N PRO A 146 -21.55 17.51 9.72
CA PRO A 146 -20.76 16.29 9.63
C PRO A 146 -20.09 16.17 8.24
N ILE A 147 -18.98 15.45 8.18
CA ILE A 147 -18.31 15.12 6.92
C ILE A 147 -19.13 14.07 6.17
N THR A 148 -19.33 14.28 4.88
CA THR A 148 -20.04 13.37 3.95
C THR A 148 -19.15 12.84 2.84
N ASP A 149 -18.05 13.52 2.56
CA ASP A 149 -17.13 13.21 1.46
C ASP A 149 -15.69 13.19 1.94
N ILE A 150 -14.93 12.18 1.54
CA ILE A 150 -13.49 12.06 1.81
C ILE A 150 -12.77 11.95 0.48
N VAL A 151 -11.77 12.82 0.25
CA VAL A 151 -10.92 12.81 -0.94
C VAL A 151 -9.52 12.35 -0.53
N ASN A 152 -9.10 11.17 -0.98
CA ASN A 152 -7.72 10.71 -0.82
C ASN A 152 -6.86 11.31 -1.92
N ILE A 153 -5.81 12.01 -1.55
CA ILE A 153 -4.80 12.57 -2.46
C ILE A 153 -3.50 11.81 -2.24
N GLY A 154 -3.12 11.00 -3.21
CA GLY A 154 -1.92 10.16 -3.16
C GLY A 154 -1.59 9.64 -4.54
N ILE A 155 -0.40 9.04 -4.72
CA ILE A 155 0.03 8.45 -5.99
C ILE A 155 0.66 7.09 -5.74
N GLY A 156 0.59 6.18 -6.71
CA GLY A 156 1.14 4.84 -6.60
C GLY A 156 0.54 4.06 -5.42
N GLY A 157 1.38 3.61 -4.49
CA GLY A 157 0.94 2.85 -3.31
C GLY A 157 0.03 3.62 -2.36
N SER A 158 0.11 4.96 -2.36
CA SER A 158 -0.78 5.83 -1.57
C SER A 158 -2.17 6.02 -2.20
N ASP A 159 -2.38 5.54 -3.41
CA ASP A 159 -3.65 5.57 -4.14
C ASP A 159 -4.19 4.17 -4.41
N LEU A 160 -3.43 3.32 -5.10
CA LEU A 160 -3.92 2.04 -5.64
C LEU A 160 -4.40 1.06 -4.56
N GLY A 161 -3.66 0.95 -3.45
CA GLY A 161 -4.06 0.10 -2.33
C GLY A 161 -5.38 0.55 -1.69
N PRO A 162 -5.50 1.82 -1.24
CA PRO A 162 -6.73 2.38 -0.72
C PRO A 162 -7.91 2.27 -1.70
N LEU A 163 -7.72 2.61 -2.98
CA LEU A 163 -8.76 2.51 -4.01
C LEU A 163 -9.26 1.06 -4.16
N MET A 164 -8.34 0.09 -4.27
CA MET A 164 -8.67 -1.33 -4.38
C MET A 164 -9.53 -1.80 -3.19
N VAL A 165 -9.16 -1.44 -1.98
CA VAL A 165 -9.91 -1.83 -0.77
C VAL A 165 -11.29 -1.19 -0.74
N ILE A 166 -11.39 0.08 -1.10
CA ILE A 166 -12.68 0.80 -1.14
C ILE A 166 -13.61 0.19 -2.19
N GLU A 167 -13.14 -0.11 -3.39
CA GLU A 167 -13.96 -0.75 -4.43
C GLU A 167 -14.36 -2.18 -4.05
N ALA A 168 -13.45 -2.96 -3.45
CA ALA A 168 -13.75 -4.32 -2.99
C ALA A 168 -14.79 -4.34 -1.87
N LEU A 169 -14.79 -3.34 -0.98
CA LEU A 169 -15.71 -3.24 0.15
C LEU A 169 -16.92 -2.32 -0.12
N LYS A 170 -17.14 -1.92 -1.36
CA LYS A 170 -18.24 -1.04 -1.75
C LYS A 170 -19.63 -1.48 -1.25
N PRO A 171 -19.99 -2.79 -1.20
CA PRO A 171 -21.26 -3.23 -0.64
C PRO A 171 -21.46 -2.90 0.86
N TYR A 172 -20.37 -2.58 1.57
CA TYR A 172 -20.37 -2.25 3.00
C TYR A 172 -20.25 -0.76 3.28
N HIS A 173 -20.25 0.10 2.25
CA HIS A 173 -20.18 1.54 2.42
C HIS A 173 -21.36 2.06 3.22
N GLN A 174 -21.05 3.02 4.08
CA GLN A 174 -22.03 3.73 4.90
C GLN A 174 -22.29 5.14 4.34
N ASN A 175 -22.45 6.12 5.20
CA ASN A 175 -22.87 7.47 4.82
C ASN A 175 -21.76 8.37 4.26
N ILE A 176 -20.53 7.90 4.17
CA ILE A 176 -19.39 8.68 3.69
C ILE A 176 -19.01 8.21 2.28
N ARG A 177 -18.87 9.15 1.36
CA ARG A 177 -18.47 8.88 -0.03
C ARG A 177 -16.97 9.09 -0.20
N PRO A 178 -16.21 8.05 -0.54
CA PRO A 178 -14.79 8.16 -0.84
C PRO A 178 -14.55 8.59 -2.29
N HIS A 179 -13.54 9.45 -2.48
CA HIS A 179 -13.06 9.93 -3.77
C HIS A 179 -11.53 9.82 -3.80
N PHE A 180 -10.94 9.74 -4.98
CA PHE A 180 -9.50 9.56 -5.16
C PHE A 180 -8.96 10.55 -6.17
N VAL A 181 -7.80 11.15 -5.88
CA VAL A 181 -7.05 12.03 -6.78
C VAL A 181 -5.60 11.56 -6.79
N SER A 182 -5.18 10.93 -7.89
CA SER A 182 -3.87 10.29 -8.03
C SER A 182 -3.03 10.84 -9.18
N ASN A 183 -3.62 11.62 -10.10
CA ASN A 183 -2.90 12.22 -11.22
C ASN A 183 -2.69 13.73 -10.98
N VAL A 184 -1.54 14.26 -11.43
CA VAL A 184 -1.20 15.68 -11.36
C VAL A 184 -2.03 16.54 -12.33
N ASP A 185 -2.70 15.91 -13.29
CA ASP A 185 -3.62 16.61 -14.18
C ASP A 185 -4.70 17.35 -13.39
N GLY A 186 -4.73 18.67 -13.57
CA GLY A 186 -5.68 19.53 -12.88
C GLY A 186 -7.15 19.17 -13.11
N THR A 187 -7.48 18.54 -14.24
CA THR A 187 -8.83 18.04 -14.54
C THR A 187 -9.26 16.98 -13.54
N HIS A 188 -8.35 16.09 -13.11
CA HIS A 188 -8.67 15.05 -12.14
C HIS A 188 -9.19 15.63 -10.83
N LEU A 189 -8.47 16.60 -10.26
CA LEU A 189 -8.92 17.27 -9.04
C LEU A 189 -10.19 18.10 -9.30
N ALA A 190 -10.23 18.88 -10.38
CA ALA A 190 -11.36 19.78 -10.69
C ALA A 190 -12.68 19.02 -10.84
N GLU A 191 -12.68 17.90 -11.58
CA GLU A 191 -13.88 17.08 -11.75
C GLU A 191 -14.25 16.34 -10.45
N THR A 192 -13.26 15.92 -9.66
CA THR A 192 -13.52 15.28 -8.36
C THR A 192 -14.24 16.24 -7.40
N VAL A 193 -13.80 17.50 -7.27
CA VAL A 193 -14.38 18.45 -6.31
C VAL A 193 -15.61 19.18 -6.83
N LYS A 194 -15.94 19.08 -8.12
CA LYS A 194 -17.03 19.82 -8.79
C LYS A 194 -18.41 19.64 -8.14
N GLY A 195 -18.70 18.47 -7.61
CA GLY A 195 -19.98 18.18 -6.94
C GLY A 195 -19.89 18.15 -5.41
N LEU A 196 -18.74 18.51 -4.84
CA LEU A 196 -18.50 18.45 -3.40
C LEU A 196 -18.78 19.79 -2.72
N HIS A 197 -19.19 19.70 -1.45
CA HIS A 197 -19.40 20.87 -0.60
C HIS A 197 -18.20 21.05 0.35
N PRO A 198 -17.45 22.16 0.28
CA PRO A 198 -16.25 22.37 1.10
C PRO A 198 -16.48 22.18 2.60
N GLU A 199 -17.67 22.56 3.10
CA GLU A 199 -18.04 22.44 4.52
C GLU A 199 -18.23 21.00 5.02
N THR A 200 -18.38 20.01 4.10
CA THR A 200 -18.59 18.60 4.44
C THR A 200 -17.57 17.67 3.78
N THR A 201 -16.52 18.22 3.17
CA THR A 201 -15.45 17.47 2.51
C THR A 201 -14.21 17.44 3.37
N LEU A 202 -13.62 16.25 3.55
CA LEU A 202 -12.33 16.02 4.22
C LEU A 202 -11.32 15.51 3.20
N PHE A 203 -10.09 16.01 3.27
CA PHE A 203 -8.97 15.57 2.43
C PHE A 203 -7.97 14.75 3.24
N ILE A 204 -7.57 13.59 2.72
CA ILE A 204 -6.46 12.79 3.24
C ILE A 204 -5.27 13.00 2.31
N VAL A 205 -4.19 13.60 2.80
CA VAL A 205 -2.95 13.77 2.03
C VAL A 205 -2.00 12.62 2.39
N ALA A 206 -1.89 11.64 1.49
CA ALA A 206 -1.08 10.45 1.69
C ALA A 206 0.25 10.54 0.94
N SER A 207 1.33 10.85 1.66
CA SER A 207 2.69 10.93 1.11
C SER A 207 3.73 10.65 2.19
N LYS A 208 4.59 9.64 1.98
CA LYS A 208 5.60 9.24 2.97
C LYS A 208 6.47 10.42 3.41
N THR A 209 7.10 11.09 2.46
CA THR A 209 8.00 12.22 2.72
C THR A 209 7.29 13.57 2.80
N PHE A 210 6.02 13.62 2.39
CA PHE A 210 5.24 14.85 2.21
C PHE A 210 5.91 15.84 1.24
N THR A 211 6.63 15.30 0.24
CA THR A 211 7.38 16.06 -0.77
C THR A 211 7.14 15.57 -2.20
N THR A 212 6.36 14.49 -2.39
CA THR A 212 6.01 13.97 -3.72
C THR A 212 5.30 15.06 -4.51
N GLN A 213 5.90 15.50 -5.60
CA GLN A 213 5.51 16.70 -6.33
C GLN A 213 4.03 16.67 -6.77
N GLU A 214 3.58 15.55 -7.33
CA GLU A 214 2.21 15.40 -7.81
C GLU A 214 1.20 15.45 -6.67
N THR A 215 1.49 14.75 -5.57
CA THR A 215 0.63 14.75 -4.38
C THR A 215 0.54 16.14 -3.77
N MET A 216 1.67 16.83 -3.63
CA MET A 216 1.67 18.18 -3.04
C MET A 216 1.02 19.23 -3.95
N THR A 217 1.18 19.12 -5.27
CA THR A 217 0.49 19.99 -6.23
C THR A 217 -1.03 19.86 -6.11
N ASN A 218 -1.54 18.62 -6.02
CA ASN A 218 -2.96 18.35 -5.82
C ASN A 218 -3.44 18.80 -4.43
N ALA A 219 -2.66 18.52 -3.38
CA ALA A 219 -3.01 18.93 -2.02
C ALA A 219 -3.10 20.46 -1.85
N GLU A 220 -2.13 21.21 -2.41
CA GLU A 220 -2.17 22.68 -2.39
C GLU A 220 -3.32 23.24 -3.24
N SER A 221 -3.68 22.58 -4.34
CA SER A 221 -4.82 22.95 -5.16
C SER A 221 -6.14 22.69 -4.44
N ALA A 222 -6.28 21.55 -3.78
CA ALA A 222 -7.42 21.23 -2.93
C ALA A 222 -7.55 22.23 -1.76
N LYS A 223 -6.43 22.59 -1.13
CA LYS A 223 -6.40 23.59 -0.04
C LYS A 223 -6.84 24.99 -0.55
N ARG A 224 -6.36 25.40 -1.73
CA ARG A 224 -6.84 26.65 -2.35
C ARG A 224 -8.34 26.63 -2.62
N TRP A 225 -8.87 25.53 -3.19
CA TRP A 225 -10.30 25.34 -3.39
C TRP A 225 -11.07 25.44 -2.08
N PHE A 226 -10.63 24.77 -1.03
CA PHE A 226 -11.25 24.85 0.29
C PHE A 226 -11.23 26.27 0.86
N LEU A 227 -10.09 26.97 0.81
CA LEU A 227 -9.92 28.31 1.37
C LEU A 227 -10.72 29.39 0.62
N GLN A 228 -11.04 29.20 -0.65
CA GLN A 228 -11.93 30.08 -1.39
C GLN A 228 -13.35 30.17 -0.80
N HIS A 229 -13.74 29.10 -0.05
CA HIS A 229 -15.08 29.02 0.55
C HIS A 229 -15.07 29.27 2.06
N SER A 230 -14.07 28.76 2.78
CA SER A 230 -14.00 28.94 4.24
C SER A 230 -13.49 30.31 4.68
N ASN A 231 -12.70 30.99 3.84
CA ASN A 231 -12.06 32.29 4.11
C ASN A 231 -11.20 32.32 5.40
N ASN A 232 -10.89 31.17 6.01
CA ASN A 232 -10.15 31.08 7.28
C ASN A 232 -9.13 29.94 7.24
N LYS A 233 -7.84 30.27 7.30
CA LYS A 233 -6.74 29.31 7.32
C LYS A 233 -6.76 28.36 8.53
N GLY A 234 -7.29 28.80 9.67
CA GLY A 234 -7.42 27.99 10.88
C GLY A 234 -8.36 26.80 10.70
N GLU A 235 -9.26 26.84 9.74
CA GLU A 235 -10.21 25.76 9.48
C GLU A 235 -9.62 24.58 8.68
N VAL A 236 -8.40 24.72 8.14
CA VAL A 236 -7.69 23.63 7.45
C VAL A 236 -7.57 22.39 8.33
N SER A 237 -7.31 22.57 9.63
CA SER A 237 -7.20 21.46 10.59
C SER A 237 -8.47 20.62 10.76
N LYS A 238 -9.64 21.12 10.37
CA LYS A 238 -10.91 20.39 10.41
C LYS A 238 -11.18 19.60 9.12
N HIS A 239 -10.48 19.93 8.04
CA HIS A 239 -10.75 19.41 6.70
C HIS A 239 -9.57 18.71 6.04
N PHE A 240 -8.40 18.71 6.69
CA PHE A 240 -7.20 18.04 6.16
C PHE A 240 -6.58 17.17 7.23
N VAL A 241 -6.27 15.94 6.85
CA VAL A 241 -5.50 14.98 7.65
C VAL A 241 -4.36 14.44 6.78
N ALA A 242 -3.31 13.93 7.39
CA ALA A 242 -2.16 13.41 6.67
C ALA A 242 -1.80 11.97 7.08
N VAL A 243 -1.30 11.21 6.12
CA VAL A 243 -0.60 9.93 6.34
C VAL A 243 0.83 10.12 5.87
N SER A 244 1.77 10.26 6.80
CA SER A 244 3.16 10.65 6.48
C SER A 244 4.16 10.27 7.59
N THR A 245 5.46 10.36 7.26
CA THR A 245 6.57 10.30 8.24
C THR A 245 7.09 11.69 8.61
N ASN A 246 6.69 12.75 7.90
CA ASN A 246 7.27 14.10 7.97
C ASN A 246 6.38 15.09 8.71
N THR A 247 6.45 15.07 10.05
CA THR A 247 5.64 15.97 10.91
C THR A 247 5.85 17.44 10.62
N GLN A 248 7.10 17.86 10.32
CA GLN A 248 7.40 19.26 10.07
C GLN A 248 6.71 19.78 8.80
N ALA A 249 6.79 19.03 7.70
CA ALA A 249 6.15 19.41 6.45
C ALA A 249 4.61 19.40 6.57
N VAL A 250 4.04 18.40 7.27
CA VAL A 250 2.60 18.30 7.53
C VAL A 250 2.11 19.52 8.33
N THR A 251 2.81 19.89 9.40
CA THR A 251 2.47 21.06 10.22
C THR A 251 2.61 22.35 9.44
N SER A 252 3.67 22.50 8.63
CA SER A 252 3.85 23.68 7.76
C SER A 252 2.77 23.81 6.70
N PHE A 253 2.18 22.71 6.24
CA PHE A 253 1.02 22.72 5.35
C PHE A 253 -0.24 23.25 6.04
N GLY A 254 -0.32 23.20 7.37
CA GLY A 254 -1.47 23.66 8.17
C GLY A 254 -2.33 22.52 8.72
N ILE A 255 -1.88 21.29 8.64
CA ILE A 255 -2.52 20.13 9.28
C ILE A 255 -2.03 20.04 10.73
N ALA A 256 -2.97 19.92 11.66
CA ALA A 256 -2.65 19.80 13.08
C ALA A 256 -1.94 18.45 13.35
N PRO A 257 -0.95 18.41 14.26
CA PRO A 257 -0.19 17.18 14.55
C PRO A 257 -1.07 15.99 14.95
N GLU A 258 -2.15 16.22 15.68
CA GLU A 258 -3.12 15.21 16.08
C GLU A 258 -3.93 14.62 14.90
N ASN A 259 -3.92 15.29 13.76
CA ASN A 259 -4.56 14.87 12.50
C ASN A 259 -3.57 14.19 11.55
N MET A 260 -2.37 13.91 12.02
CA MET A 260 -1.37 13.15 11.29
C MET A 260 -1.33 11.71 11.78
N PHE A 261 -1.51 10.78 10.85
CA PHE A 261 -1.33 9.36 11.06
C PHE A 261 0.09 8.98 10.65
N VAL A 262 0.93 8.77 11.63
CA VAL A 262 2.35 8.50 11.41
C VAL A 262 2.54 7.05 10.97
N PHE A 263 3.50 6.83 10.08
CA PHE A 263 4.11 5.53 9.84
C PHE A 263 5.64 5.69 9.79
N TRP A 264 6.39 4.64 9.55
CA TRP A 264 7.82 4.63 9.86
C TRP A 264 8.65 4.29 8.63
N ASP A 265 9.93 4.66 8.67
CA ASP A 265 10.88 4.38 7.59
C ASP A 265 11.04 2.89 7.31
N TRP A 266 10.97 2.07 8.35
CA TRP A 266 11.07 0.61 8.28
C TRP A 266 9.84 -0.07 7.64
N VAL A 267 8.78 0.64 7.33
CA VAL A 267 7.63 0.08 6.60
C VAL A 267 8.02 -0.38 5.20
N GLY A 268 9.02 0.27 4.60
CA GLY A 268 9.46 0.00 3.26
C GLY A 268 8.91 1.04 2.27
N GLY A 269 9.04 0.78 1.00
CA GLY A 269 8.54 1.73 -0.01
C GLY A 269 9.34 1.62 -1.26
#